data_da5f57f057820fdde6e4ee6d0bc22263
#
_entry.id   da5f57f057820fdde6e4ee6d0bc22263
#
_cell.length_a   1.000
_cell.length_b   1.000
_cell.length_c   1.000
_cell.angle_alpha   90.00
_cell.angle_beta   90.00
_cell.angle_gamma   90.00
#
_symmetry.space_group_name_H-M   'P 1'
#
loop_
_entity.id
_entity.type
_entity.pdbx_description
1 polymer ?
#
loop_
_entity_poly.entity_id
_entity_poly.type
_entity_poly.pdbx_seq_one_letter_code
_entity_poly.pdbx_strand_id
1 'polypeptide(L)'
;MAFDSISHDKLWVTMMDMGYPIHLIDLLAKLYKKQLAKVKVAGTLSEWFRVKKGVRQGCVLSLYLFNIIAEMAMRETLDGFQGGLQIGERMIANLRYADDIILLATSEAELQELLDRLDRISRKYNLLINAKKTKVMASDGIVCRILSQNEQLEQMNTFPYLGPLITEDGECMTEFRTKLNRGQAIGVSLQKIWKSHNILISMKII
;
A
#
# COMPACT_ATOMS: atom_id res chain seq x y z
N MET A 1 -8.86 6.14 -5.90
CA MET A 1 -8.39 5.25 -4.82
C MET A 1 -8.18 3.86 -5.40
N ALA A 2 -7.22 3.06 -4.91
CA ALA A 2 -6.89 1.75 -5.50
C ALA A 2 -8.09 0.78 -5.51
N PHE A 3 -8.84 0.71 -4.42
CA PHE A 3 -10.04 -0.14 -4.33
C PHE A 3 -11.14 0.20 -5.35
N ASP A 4 -11.25 1.46 -5.78
CA ASP A 4 -12.31 1.91 -6.68
C ASP A 4 -11.99 1.65 -8.17
N SER A 5 -10.74 1.28 -8.49
CA SER A 5 -10.26 1.10 -9.87
C SER A 5 -10.39 -0.33 -10.39
N ILE A 6 -10.59 -1.32 -9.51
CA ILE A 6 -10.62 -2.74 -9.86
C ILE A 6 -11.73 -3.04 -10.85
N SER A 7 -11.38 -3.61 -12.01
CA SER A 7 -12.35 -4.16 -12.96
C SER A 7 -12.85 -5.51 -12.47
N HIS A 8 -14.18 -5.66 -12.33
CA HIS A 8 -14.77 -6.92 -11.91
C HIS A 8 -14.46 -8.05 -12.91
N ASP A 9 -14.55 -7.79 -14.21
CA ASP A 9 -14.28 -8.81 -15.24
C ASP A 9 -12.81 -9.30 -15.16
N LYS A 10 -11.86 -8.37 -15.00
CA LYS A 10 -10.44 -8.74 -14.82
C LYS A 10 -10.22 -9.52 -13.53
N LEU A 11 -10.91 -9.15 -12.45
CA LEU A 11 -10.81 -9.86 -11.19
C LEU A 11 -11.26 -11.31 -11.31
N TRP A 12 -12.39 -11.56 -11.99
CA TRP A 12 -12.90 -12.92 -12.17
C TRP A 12 -11.97 -13.76 -13.05
N VAL A 13 -11.44 -13.19 -14.14
CA VAL A 13 -10.45 -13.86 -15.00
C VAL A 13 -9.19 -14.18 -14.19
N THR A 14 -8.64 -13.21 -13.45
CA THR A 14 -7.46 -13.42 -12.61
C THR A 14 -7.69 -14.54 -11.57
N MET A 15 -8.87 -14.58 -10.95
CA MET A 15 -9.20 -15.65 -10.01
C MET A 15 -9.25 -17.03 -10.69
N MET A 16 -9.77 -17.11 -11.91
CA MET A 16 -9.76 -18.36 -12.70
C MET A 16 -8.31 -18.80 -13.02
N ASP A 17 -7.48 -17.87 -13.47
CA ASP A 17 -6.06 -18.14 -13.80
C ASP A 17 -5.26 -18.58 -12.57
N MET A 18 -5.61 -18.09 -11.38
CA MET A 18 -5.02 -18.50 -10.11
C MET A 18 -5.59 -19.81 -9.54
N GLY A 19 -6.54 -20.44 -10.23
CA GLY A 19 -7.11 -21.74 -9.84
C GLY A 19 -8.19 -21.67 -8.74
N TYR A 20 -8.81 -20.51 -8.52
CA TYR A 20 -9.94 -20.43 -7.59
C TYR A 20 -11.15 -21.23 -8.08
N PRO A 21 -11.90 -21.89 -7.19
CA PRO A 21 -13.09 -22.67 -7.56
C PRO A 21 -14.14 -21.82 -8.27
N ILE A 22 -14.64 -22.31 -9.44
CA ILE A 22 -15.60 -21.56 -10.28
C ILE A 22 -16.87 -21.18 -9.52
N HIS A 23 -17.36 -22.05 -8.62
CA HIS A 23 -18.56 -21.76 -7.84
C HIS A 23 -18.37 -20.57 -6.89
N LEU A 24 -17.14 -20.37 -6.35
CA LEU A 24 -16.80 -19.21 -5.51
C LEU A 24 -16.78 -17.94 -6.35
N ILE A 25 -16.17 -17.99 -7.54
CA ILE A 25 -16.11 -16.86 -8.47
C ILE A 25 -17.52 -16.44 -8.89
N ASP A 26 -18.38 -17.39 -9.25
CA ASP A 26 -19.79 -17.14 -9.62
C ASP A 26 -20.58 -16.50 -8.48
N LEU A 27 -20.39 -16.98 -7.25
CA LEU A 27 -21.03 -16.40 -6.06
C LEU A 27 -20.61 -14.93 -5.87
N LEU A 28 -19.31 -14.64 -5.94
CA LEU A 28 -18.78 -13.29 -5.82
C LEU A 28 -19.26 -12.39 -6.97
N ALA A 29 -19.24 -12.89 -8.20
CA ALA A 29 -19.71 -12.16 -9.37
C ALA A 29 -21.20 -11.78 -9.23
N LYS A 30 -22.05 -12.70 -8.76
CA LYS A 30 -23.46 -12.44 -8.47
C LYS A 30 -23.66 -11.40 -7.36
N LEU A 31 -22.82 -11.43 -6.32
CA LEU A 31 -22.84 -10.44 -5.24
C LEU A 31 -22.51 -9.04 -5.77
N TYR A 32 -21.47 -8.92 -6.60
CA TYR A 32 -21.03 -7.64 -7.14
C TYR A 32 -21.95 -7.11 -8.25
N LYS A 33 -22.54 -7.97 -9.07
CA LYS A 33 -23.49 -7.60 -10.14
C LYS A 33 -24.73 -6.86 -9.63
N LYS A 34 -25.17 -7.13 -8.40
CA LYS A 34 -26.36 -6.54 -7.78
C LYS A 34 -26.07 -5.29 -6.94
N GLN A 35 -24.82 -4.80 -6.94
CA GLN A 35 -24.46 -3.66 -6.11
C GLN A 35 -25.04 -2.35 -6.65
N LEU A 36 -25.75 -1.65 -5.76
CA LEU A 36 -26.27 -0.31 -5.98
C LEU A 36 -25.64 0.64 -4.97
N ALA A 37 -25.45 1.87 -5.36
CA ALA A 37 -24.93 2.94 -4.51
C ALA A 37 -25.73 4.24 -4.70
N LYS A 38 -25.66 5.10 -3.69
CA LYS A 38 -26.08 6.50 -3.73
C LYS A 38 -24.94 7.38 -3.27
N VAL A 39 -24.83 8.56 -3.81
CA VAL A 39 -23.89 9.59 -3.34
C VAL A 39 -24.66 10.59 -2.49
N LYS A 40 -24.09 10.98 -1.35
CA LYS A 40 -24.64 12.03 -0.49
C LYS A 40 -23.82 13.30 -0.67
N VAL A 41 -24.44 14.38 -1.17
CA VAL A 41 -23.83 15.68 -1.35
C VAL A 41 -24.68 16.73 -0.61
N ALA A 42 -24.07 17.48 0.28
CA ALA A 42 -24.75 18.53 1.06
C ALA A 42 -26.07 18.07 1.71
N GLY A 43 -26.11 16.84 2.21
CA GLY A 43 -27.29 16.28 2.87
C GLY A 43 -28.29 15.58 1.94
N THR A 44 -28.23 15.82 0.63
CA THR A 44 -29.13 15.22 -0.37
C THR A 44 -28.55 13.96 -0.96
N LEU A 45 -29.37 12.91 -1.12
CA LEU A 45 -28.99 11.65 -1.75
C LEU A 45 -29.32 11.66 -3.23
N SER A 46 -28.38 11.16 -4.05
CA SER A 46 -28.63 10.90 -5.48
C SER A 46 -29.64 9.77 -5.69
N GLU A 47 -30.05 9.58 -6.93
CA GLU A 47 -30.71 8.35 -7.37
C GLU A 47 -29.78 7.14 -7.23
N TRP A 48 -30.39 5.92 -7.21
CA TRP A 48 -29.63 4.70 -7.20
C TRP A 48 -28.90 4.45 -8.52
N PHE A 49 -27.62 4.13 -8.46
CA PHE A 49 -26.86 3.71 -9.64
C PHE A 49 -26.10 2.41 -9.39
N ARG A 50 -25.81 1.69 -10.47
CA ARG A 50 -25.04 0.44 -10.41
C ARG A 50 -23.56 0.73 -10.28
N VAL A 51 -22.91 0.03 -9.35
CA VAL A 51 -21.44 0.03 -9.22
C VAL A 51 -20.87 -0.92 -10.26
N LYS A 52 -20.13 -0.39 -11.23
CA LYS A 52 -19.56 -1.17 -12.36
C LYS A 52 -18.14 -1.63 -12.14
N LYS A 53 -17.42 -1.05 -11.18
CA LYS A 53 -16.02 -1.33 -10.85
C LYS A 53 -15.74 -1.00 -9.38
N GLY A 54 -14.62 -1.50 -8.89
CA GLY A 54 -14.19 -1.29 -7.52
C GLY A 54 -14.69 -2.35 -6.55
N VAL A 55 -14.05 -2.42 -5.40
CA VAL A 55 -14.44 -3.27 -4.27
C VAL A 55 -14.85 -2.41 -3.08
N ARG A 56 -15.78 -2.91 -2.25
CA ARG A 56 -16.37 -2.13 -1.15
C ARG A 56 -15.34 -1.79 -0.08
N GLN A 57 -15.13 -0.51 0.17
CA GLN A 57 -14.32 -0.08 1.32
C GLN A 57 -15.01 -0.51 2.63
N GLY A 58 -14.22 -0.99 3.59
CA GLY A 58 -14.72 -1.48 4.88
C GLY A 58 -15.30 -2.91 4.87
N CYS A 59 -15.32 -3.59 3.73
CA CYS A 59 -15.69 -4.99 3.65
C CYS A 59 -14.44 -5.88 3.76
N VAL A 60 -14.47 -6.90 4.61
CA VAL A 60 -13.35 -7.83 4.82
C VAL A 60 -12.93 -8.50 3.51
N LEU A 61 -13.87 -8.90 2.66
CA LEU A 61 -13.59 -9.55 1.37
C LEU A 61 -12.84 -8.62 0.41
N SER A 62 -13.04 -7.32 0.49
CA SER A 62 -12.47 -6.36 -0.46
C SER A 62 -10.96 -6.31 -0.39
N LEU A 63 -10.37 -6.50 0.78
CA LEU A 63 -8.93 -6.59 0.94
C LEU A 63 -8.36 -7.81 0.21
N TYR A 64 -9.00 -8.97 0.35
CA TYR A 64 -8.59 -10.19 -0.35
C TYR A 64 -8.72 -10.05 -1.87
N LEU A 65 -9.83 -9.50 -2.35
CA LEU A 65 -10.05 -9.30 -3.78
C LEU A 65 -9.06 -8.30 -4.39
N PHE A 66 -8.71 -7.25 -3.65
CA PHE A 66 -7.64 -6.33 -4.05
C PHE A 66 -6.29 -7.05 -4.13
N ASN A 67 -5.94 -7.81 -3.08
CA ASN A 67 -4.66 -8.52 -3.01
C ASN A 67 -4.52 -9.57 -4.13
N ILE A 68 -5.60 -10.20 -4.60
CA ILE A 68 -5.55 -11.12 -5.75
C ILE A 68 -5.04 -10.39 -7.01
N ILE A 69 -5.59 -9.22 -7.31
CA ILE A 69 -5.16 -8.42 -8.46
C ILE A 69 -3.73 -7.89 -8.26
N ALA A 70 -3.42 -7.37 -7.08
CA ALA A 70 -2.09 -6.85 -6.77
C ALA A 70 -1.02 -7.95 -6.85
N GLU A 71 -1.32 -9.15 -6.36
CA GLU A 71 -0.43 -10.32 -6.44
C GLU A 71 -0.16 -10.73 -7.89
N MET A 72 -1.21 -10.80 -8.73
CA MET A 72 -1.03 -11.15 -10.14
C MET A 72 -0.20 -10.08 -10.86
N ALA A 73 -0.48 -8.80 -10.63
CA ALA A 73 0.31 -7.72 -11.21
C ALA A 73 1.79 -7.80 -10.83
N MET A 74 2.09 -8.11 -9.57
CA MET A 74 3.47 -8.27 -9.11
C MET A 74 4.14 -9.52 -9.65
N ARG A 75 3.44 -10.66 -9.76
CA ARG A 75 3.98 -11.87 -10.38
C ARG A 75 4.40 -11.60 -11.82
N GLU A 76 3.53 -10.97 -12.62
CA GLU A 76 3.86 -10.60 -14.00
C GLU A 76 5.00 -9.55 -14.08
N THR A 77 5.07 -8.62 -13.13
CA THR A 77 6.15 -7.60 -13.07
C THR A 77 7.50 -8.25 -12.83
N LEU A 78 7.55 -9.24 -11.96
CA LEU A 78 8.79 -9.91 -11.55
C LEU A 78 9.15 -11.10 -12.45
N ASP A 79 8.27 -11.48 -13.38
CA ASP A 79 8.54 -12.58 -14.29
C ASP A 79 9.76 -12.28 -15.16
N GLY A 80 10.78 -13.15 -15.06
CA GLY A 80 12.07 -12.97 -15.75
C GLY A 80 12.91 -11.78 -15.26
N PHE A 81 12.54 -11.09 -14.16
CA PHE A 81 13.37 -10.04 -13.55
C PHE A 81 14.45 -10.68 -12.68
N GLN A 82 15.72 -10.31 -12.90
CA GLN A 82 16.88 -10.89 -12.22
C GLN A 82 17.51 -9.96 -11.18
N GLY A 83 16.93 -8.78 -10.96
CA GLY A 83 17.46 -7.78 -10.04
C GLY A 83 16.92 -7.91 -8.61
N GLY A 84 17.31 -6.96 -7.76
CA GLY A 84 16.95 -6.88 -6.35
C GLY A 84 18.16 -6.90 -5.42
N LEU A 85 17.91 -6.92 -4.13
CA LEU A 85 18.95 -7.05 -3.11
C LEU A 85 19.14 -8.53 -2.76
N GLN A 86 20.40 -8.98 -2.74
CA GLN A 86 20.72 -10.31 -2.27
C GLN A 86 20.74 -10.32 -0.73
N ILE A 87 19.83 -11.09 -0.13
CA ILE A 87 19.79 -11.31 1.32
C ILE A 87 19.93 -12.81 1.57
N GLY A 88 21.11 -13.21 2.01
CA GLY A 88 21.49 -14.61 2.09
C GLY A 88 21.53 -15.24 0.69
N GLU A 89 20.76 -16.32 0.50
CA GLU A 89 20.66 -17.02 -0.79
C GLU A 89 19.49 -16.53 -1.67
N ARG A 90 18.77 -15.49 -1.25
CA ARG A 90 17.56 -15.02 -1.95
C ARG A 90 17.74 -13.63 -2.52
N MET A 91 17.24 -13.43 -3.73
CA MET A 91 17.05 -12.10 -4.31
C MET A 91 15.69 -11.55 -3.89
N ILE A 92 15.68 -10.34 -3.34
CA ILE A 92 14.48 -9.64 -2.91
C ILE A 92 14.38 -8.33 -3.69
N ALA A 93 13.43 -8.25 -4.60
CA ALA A 93 13.20 -7.08 -5.45
C ALA A 93 12.06 -6.18 -4.92
N ASN A 94 11.26 -6.67 -3.96
CA ASN A 94 10.15 -5.90 -3.42
C ASN A 94 9.74 -6.34 -2.01
N LEU A 95 9.16 -5.39 -1.26
CA LEU A 95 8.41 -5.64 -0.03
C LEU A 95 6.99 -5.10 -0.21
N ARG A 96 5.97 -5.82 0.29
CA ARG A 96 4.57 -5.48 0.06
C ARG A 96 3.73 -5.56 1.32
N TYR A 97 2.89 -4.57 1.50
CA TYR A 97 1.84 -4.58 2.50
C TYR A 97 0.59 -3.86 1.95
N ALA A 98 -0.44 -4.62 1.62
CA ALA A 98 -1.66 -4.14 0.94
C ALA A 98 -1.33 -3.37 -0.36
N ASP A 99 -1.61 -2.07 -0.41
CA ASP A 99 -1.32 -1.17 -1.53
C ASP A 99 0.05 -0.47 -1.42
N ASP A 100 0.75 -0.61 -0.29
CA ASP A 100 2.10 -0.07 -0.11
C ASP A 100 3.15 -1.07 -0.62
N ILE A 101 3.95 -0.63 -1.57
CA ILE A 101 5.00 -1.43 -2.22
C ILE A 101 6.33 -0.70 -2.11
N ILE A 102 7.36 -1.39 -1.65
CA ILE A 102 8.76 -0.96 -1.79
C ILE A 102 9.39 -1.79 -2.90
N LEU A 103 10.01 -1.13 -3.86
CA LEU A 103 10.87 -1.75 -4.87
C LEU A 103 12.32 -1.63 -4.41
N LEU A 104 13.07 -2.71 -4.58
CA LEU A 104 14.46 -2.82 -4.15
C LEU A 104 15.35 -3.12 -5.35
N ALA A 105 16.44 -2.38 -5.50
CA ALA A 105 17.39 -2.52 -6.58
C ALA A 105 18.79 -2.12 -6.14
N THR A 106 19.81 -2.61 -6.84
CA THR A 106 21.22 -2.28 -6.59
C THR A 106 21.73 -1.10 -7.40
N SER A 107 20.95 -0.65 -8.40
CA SER A 107 21.32 0.49 -9.25
C SER A 107 20.08 1.28 -9.68
N GLU A 108 20.32 2.53 -10.11
CA GLU A 108 19.29 3.41 -10.67
C GLU A 108 18.64 2.79 -11.91
N ALA A 109 19.43 2.22 -12.82
CA ALA A 109 18.92 1.59 -14.04
C ALA A 109 18.01 0.39 -13.75
N GLU A 110 18.41 -0.42 -12.79
CA GLU A 110 17.64 -1.57 -12.33
C GLU A 110 16.32 -1.15 -11.68
N LEU A 111 16.35 -0.11 -10.83
CA LEU A 111 15.16 0.43 -10.19
C LEU A 111 14.19 1.03 -11.22
N GLN A 112 14.73 1.75 -12.21
CA GLN A 112 13.91 2.31 -13.31
C GLN A 112 13.26 1.19 -14.14
N GLU A 113 14.02 0.15 -14.51
CA GLU A 113 13.48 -1.00 -15.23
C GLU A 113 12.33 -1.66 -14.47
N LEU A 114 12.54 -1.92 -13.16
CA LEU A 114 11.52 -2.56 -12.32
C LEU A 114 10.26 -1.68 -12.19
N LEU A 115 10.42 -0.37 -12.04
CA LEU A 115 9.31 0.58 -11.97
C LEU A 115 8.55 0.65 -13.31
N ASP A 116 9.24 0.66 -14.44
CA ASP A 116 8.63 0.69 -15.78
C ASP A 116 7.83 -0.59 -16.06
N ARG A 117 8.37 -1.74 -15.64
CA ARG A 117 7.66 -3.03 -15.69
C ARG A 117 6.38 -2.97 -14.85
N LEU A 118 6.49 -2.48 -13.60
CA LEU A 118 5.35 -2.35 -12.69
C LEU A 118 4.29 -1.38 -13.24
N ASP A 119 4.67 -0.22 -13.77
CA ASP A 119 3.71 0.74 -14.35
C ASP A 119 2.97 0.14 -15.55
N ARG A 120 3.69 -0.52 -16.45
CA ARG A 120 3.10 -1.20 -17.61
C ARG A 120 2.10 -2.29 -17.21
N ILE A 121 2.48 -3.16 -16.28
CA ILE A 121 1.63 -4.26 -15.83
C ILE A 121 0.46 -3.74 -14.99
N SER A 122 0.70 -2.79 -14.09
CA SER A 122 -0.36 -2.18 -13.28
C SER A 122 -1.47 -1.56 -14.14
N ARG A 123 -1.11 -0.88 -15.23
CA ARG A 123 -2.09 -0.35 -16.21
C ARG A 123 -2.94 -1.45 -16.84
N LYS A 124 -2.35 -2.63 -17.13
CA LYS A 124 -3.11 -3.79 -17.62
C LYS A 124 -4.22 -4.18 -16.64
N TYR A 125 -4.00 -4.01 -15.34
CA TYR A 125 -4.97 -4.32 -14.28
C TYR A 125 -5.80 -3.11 -13.81
N ASN A 126 -5.72 -1.96 -14.52
CA ASN A 126 -6.34 -0.69 -14.12
C ASN A 126 -5.89 -0.18 -12.73
N LEU A 127 -4.73 -0.59 -12.30
CA LEU A 127 -4.04 -0.02 -11.14
C LEU A 127 -3.10 1.07 -11.63
N LEU A 128 -3.10 2.21 -10.96
CA LEU A 128 -2.21 3.32 -11.32
C LEU A 128 -1.27 3.62 -10.15
N ILE A 129 0.01 3.72 -10.46
CA ILE A 129 1.02 4.19 -9.50
C ILE A 129 0.73 5.67 -9.22
N ASN A 130 0.73 6.04 -7.95
CA ASN A 130 0.57 7.43 -7.56
C ASN A 130 1.95 8.10 -7.46
N ALA A 131 2.42 8.68 -8.57
CA ALA A 131 3.73 9.32 -8.65
C ALA A 131 3.96 10.37 -7.56
N LYS A 132 2.92 11.15 -7.18
CA LYS A 132 3.04 12.18 -6.12
C LYS A 132 3.31 11.60 -4.73
N LYS A 133 2.83 10.39 -4.46
CA LYS A 133 3.06 9.68 -3.19
C LYS A 133 4.27 8.77 -3.22
N THR A 134 4.69 8.35 -4.41
CA THR A 134 5.85 7.49 -4.60
C THR A 134 7.12 8.32 -4.42
N LYS A 135 8.06 7.80 -3.66
CA LYS A 135 9.33 8.44 -3.35
C LYS A 135 10.47 7.50 -3.66
N VAL A 136 11.63 8.07 -3.87
CA VAL A 136 12.89 7.34 -4.06
C VAL A 136 13.79 7.60 -2.87
N MET A 137 14.50 6.58 -2.45
CA MET A 137 15.59 6.69 -1.47
C MET A 137 16.79 5.92 -1.99
N ALA A 138 17.97 6.50 -1.83
CA ALA A 138 19.23 5.85 -2.13
C ALA A 138 20.14 5.92 -0.90
N SER A 139 20.99 4.92 -0.71
CA SER A 139 22.01 4.94 0.34
C SER A 139 23.17 5.85 -0.02
N ASP A 140 23.98 6.19 0.99
CA ASP A 140 25.28 6.85 0.85
C ASP A 140 25.25 8.21 0.13
N GLY A 141 24.14 8.94 0.22
CA GLY A 141 24.01 10.27 -0.38
C GLY A 141 23.99 10.26 -1.92
N ILE A 142 23.76 9.11 -2.54
CA ILE A 142 23.67 8.99 -4.01
C ILE A 142 22.43 9.74 -4.50
N VAL A 143 22.58 10.55 -5.53
CA VAL A 143 21.47 11.22 -6.20
C VAL A 143 20.96 10.33 -7.33
N CYS A 144 19.68 9.96 -7.25
CA CYS A 144 18.99 9.13 -8.24
C CYS A 144 17.94 9.93 -9.00
N ARG A 145 17.79 9.65 -10.29
CA ARG A 145 16.77 10.26 -11.13
C ARG A 145 15.83 9.17 -11.67
N ILE A 146 14.81 8.85 -10.91
CA ILE A 146 13.79 7.87 -11.29
C ILE A 146 12.55 8.59 -11.83
N LEU A 147 12.03 8.12 -12.94
CA LEU A 147 10.85 8.67 -13.61
C LEU A 147 9.66 7.72 -13.47
N SER A 148 8.51 8.24 -13.10
CA SER A 148 7.22 7.53 -13.17
C SER A 148 6.26 8.36 -14.00
N GLN A 149 5.71 7.79 -15.08
CA GLN A 149 4.77 8.49 -15.97
C GLN A 149 5.31 9.82 -16.52
N ASN A 150 6.62 9.88 -16.83
CA ASN A 150 7.38 11.06 -17.25
C ASN A 150 7.53 12.16 -16.18
N GLU A 151 7.13 11.91 -14.94
CA GLU A 151 7.39 12.79 -13.81
C GLU A 151 8.57 12.24 -12.99
N GLN A 152 9.50 13.11 -12.61
CA GLN A 152 10.61 12.71 -11.73
C GLN A 152 10.06 12.51 -10.32
N LEU A 153 10.38 11.34 -9.74
CA LEU A 153 10.04 11.05 -8.36
C LEU A 153 10.92 11.87 -7.42
N GLU A 154 10.33 12.31 -6.32
CA GLU A 154 11.04 13.05 -5.28
C GLU A 154 11.94 12.08 -4.50
N GLN A 155 13.22 12.44 -4.38
CA GLN A 155 14.17 11.71 -3.55
C GLN A 155 14.09 12.22 -2.11
N MET A 156 14.09 11.30 -1.16
CA MET A 156 14.02 11.57 0.28
C MET A 156 15.09 10.77 1.02
N ASN A 157 15.64 11.35 2.09
CA ASN A 157 16.59 10.68 2.97
C ASN A 157 15.92 9.89 4.08
N THR A 158 14.62 10.13 4.29
CA THR A 158 13.83 9.42 5.31
C THR A 158 12.41 9.16 4.80
N PHE A 159 11.87 7.99 5.06
CA PHE A 159 10.51 7.62 4.63
C PHE A 159 9.79 6.82 5.71
N PRO A 160 8.57 7.23 6.12
CA PRO A 160 7.74 6.46 7.05
C PRO A 160 7.11 5.27 6.31
N TYR A 161 7.47 4.04 6.70
CA TYR A 161 6.89 2.82 6.13
C TYR A 161 6.28 1.97 7.23
N LEU A 162 4.97 1.73 7.17
CA LEU A 162 4.20 0.93 8.13
C LEU A 162 4.37 1.37 9.60
N GLY A 163 4.65 2.65 9.81
CA GLY A 163 4.87 3.24 11.13
C GLY A 163 6.33 3.54 11.48
N PRO A 164 7.29 2.62 11.27
CA PRO A 164 8.72 2.93 11.36
C PRO A 164 9.21 3.97 10.33
N LEU A 165 10.27 4.68 10.70
CA LEU A 165 11.00 5.57 9.80
C LEU A 165 12.20 4.81 9.22
N ILE A 166 12.21 4.64 7.91
CA ILE A 166 13.38 4.14 7.18
C ILE A 166 14.25 5.34 6.84
N THR A 167 15.55 5.24 7.06
CA THR A 167 16.55 6.26 6.79
C THR A 167 17.56 5.76 5.76
N GLU A 168 18.18 6.66 4.99
CA GLU A 168 19.17 6.32 3.95
C GLU A 168 20.44 5.64 4.50
N ASP A 169 20.79 5.96 5.75
CA ASP A 169 21.93 5.38 6.48
C ASP A 169 21.59 4.03 7.13
N GLY A 170 20.32 3.59 7.09
CA GLY A 170 19.86 2.36 7.74
C GLY A 170 19.86 2.42 9.27
N GLU A 171 20.14 3.58 9.88
CA GLU A 171 20.22 3.73 11.32
C GLU A 171 18.85 3.91 11.98
N CYS A 172 18.56 3.11 13.00
CA CYS A 172 17.30 3.18 13.77
C CYS A 172 17.29 4.31 14.82
N MET A 173 18.38 5.03 15.01
CA MET A 173 18.54 6.00 16.11
C MET A 173 17.57 7.18 16.00
N THR A 174 17.33 7.68 14.80
CA THR A 174 16.39 8.78 14.56
C THR A 174 14.96 8.37 14.89
N GLU A 175 14.58 7.14 14.52
CA GLU A 175 13.28 6.58 14.87
C GLU A 175 13.14 6.39 16.38
N PHE A 176 14.14 5.82 17.02
CA PHE A 176 14.15 5.60 18.47
C PHE A 176 13.96 6.92 19.24
N ARG A 177 14.72 7.97 18.88
CA ARG A 177 14.58 9.31 19.47
C ARG A 177 13.19 9.90 19.25
N THR A 178 12.66 9.76 18.04
CA THR A 178 11.32 10.26 17.71
C THR A 178 10.23 9.57 18.52
N LYS A 179 10.29 8.24 18.64
CA LYS A 179 9.34 7.46 19.45
C LYS A 179 9.48 7.79 20.95
N LEU A 180 10.71 7.93 21.45
CA LEU A 180 10.97 8.30 22.82
C LEU A 180 10.39 9.68 23.15
N ASN A 181 10.64 10.69 22.30
CA ASN A 181 10.11 12.04 22.48
C ASN A 181 8.58 12.06 22.45
N ARG A 182 7.94 11.30 21.54
CA ARG A 182 6.48 11.15 21.52
C ARG A 182 5.94 10.49 22.78
N GLY A 183 6.59 9.44 23.26
CA GLY A 183 6.24 8.77 24.53
C GLY A 183 6.35 9.70 25.72
N GLN A 184 7.43 10.49 25.81
CA GLN A 184 7.61 11.50 26.85
C GLN A 184 6.53 12.59 26.79
N ALA A 185 6.20 13.11 25.59
CA ALA A 185 5.15 14.10 25.42
C ALA A 185 3.78 13.59 25.88
N ILE A 186 3.46 12.34 25.55
CA ILE A 186 2.23 11.68 26.05
C ILE A 186 2.29 11.54 27.57
N GLY A 187 3.39 11.07 28.14
CA GLY A 187 3.59 10.96 29.59
C GLY A 187 3.37 12.29 30.32
N VAL A 188 3.92 13.37 29.76
CA VAL A 188 3.73 14.73 30.31
C VAL A 188 2.25 15.15 30.22
N SER A 189 1.58 14.89 29.10
CA SER A 189 0.15 15.24 28.94
C SER A 189 -0.76 14.50 29.92
N LEU A 190 -0.40 13.27 30.30
CA LEU A 190 -1.13 12.44 31.25
C LEU A 190 -0.78 12.75 32.71
N GLN A 191 0.23 13.59 32.98
CA GLN A 191 0.71 13.85 34.32
C GLN A 191 -0.39 14.41 35.26
N LYS A 192 -1.30 15.25 34.74
CA LYS A 192 -2.44 15.77 35.49
C LYS A 192 -3.39 14.65 35.91
N ILE A 193 -3.61 13.65 35.08
CA ILE A 193 -4.45 12.48 35.36
C ILE A 193 -3.78 11.61 36.41
N TRP A 194 -2.49 11.32 36.26
CA TRP A 194 -1.72 10.51 37.22
C TRP A 194 -1.66 11.13 38.59
N LYS A 195 -1.49 12.46 38.67
CA LYS A 195 -1.42 13.21 39.94
C LYS A 195 -2.78 13.54 40.54
N SER A 196 -3.88 13.32 39.85
CA SER A 196 -5.22 13.61 40.38
C SER A 196 -5.61 12.60 41.43
N HIS A 197 -5.90 13.10 42.65
CA HIS A 197 -6.43 12.31 43.76
C HIS A 197 -7.91 11.92 43.59
N ASN A 198 -8.62 12.59 42.67
CA ASN A 198 -10.05 12.35 42.41
C ASN A 198 -10.30 11.21 41.41
N ILE A 199 -9.25 10.64 40.81
CA ILE A 199 -9.34 9.54 39.87
C ILE A 199 -8.81 8.28 40.58
N LEU A 200 -9.65 7.25 40.65
CA LEU A 200 -9.28 5.94 41.20
C LEU A 200 -8.10 5.33 40.50
N ILE A 201 -7.21 4.64 41.22
CA ILE A 201 -6.03 3.98 40.66
C ILE A 201 -6.41 2.97 39.58
N SER A 202 -7.52 2.24 39.76
CA SER A 202 -8.06 1.30 38.78
C SER A 202 -8.47 1.92 37.43
N MET A 203 -8.74 3.24 37.42
CA MET A 203 -9.06 4.01 36.20
C MET A 203 -7.81 4.64 35.55
N LYS A 204 -6.66 4.60 36.23
CA LYS A 204 -5.40 5.16 35.74
C LYS A 204 -4.53 4.12 35.04
N ILE A 205 -4.88 2.84 35.14
CA ILE A 205 -4.17 1.73 34.52
C ILE A 205 -4.98 1.31 33.29
N ILE A 206 -4.39 1.53 32.10
CA ILE A 206 -4.90 1.06 30.82
C ILE A 206 -4.03 -0.11 30.37
#